data_7bb235a414495da1b815ccf1b4b7341c
#
_entry.id   7bb235a414495da1b815ccf1b4b7341c
#
_cell.length_a   1.000
_cell.length_b   1.000
_cell.length_c   1.000
_cell.angle_alpha   90.00
_cell.angle_beta   90.00
_cell.angle_gamma   90.00
#
_symmetry.space_group_name_H-M   'P 1'
#
loop_
_entity.id
_entity.type
_entity.pdbx_description
1 polymer ?
#
loop_
_entity_poly.entity_id
_entity_poly.type
_entity_poly.pdbx_seq_one_letter_code
_entity_poly.pdbx_strand_id
1 'polypeptide(L)'
;MKIEIYDQVYNVNAEGNEDYLRELAAYVDSKMRSVADATHMVDSLKVAVLAALNIADETFAMRKRQTEIEGPLRRRVEKCVSMVEKALEQTN
;
A
#
# COMPACT_ATOMS: atom_id res chain seq x y z
N MET A 1 6.60 -3.88 -21.46
CA MET A 1 7.25 -4.76 -20.50
C MET A 1 6.28 -5.80 -19.98
N LYS A 2 6.73 -7.04 -19.87
CA LYS A 2 5.91 -8.14 -19.31
C LYS A 2 6.30 -8.38 -17.88
N ILE A 3 5.29 -8.47 -17.00
CA ILE A 3 5.47 -8.88 -15.60
C ILE A 3 4.61 -10.11 -15.33
N GLU A 4 5.06 -10.94 -14.41
CA GLU A 4 4.32 -12.13 -13.99
C GLU A 4 3.97 -11.99 -12.50
N ILE A 5 2.68 -12.08 -12.20
CA ILE A 5 2.17 -12.03 -10.84
C ILE A 5 1.17 -13.17 -10.67
N TYR A 6 1.42 -14.03 -9.71
CA TYR A 6 0.57 -15.15 -9.34
C TYR A 6 0.24 -16.04 -10.57
N ASP A 7 1.29 -16.39 -11.32
CA ASP A 7 1.25 -17.23 -12.53
C ASP A 7 0.49 -16.61 -13.72
N GLN A 8 0.18 -15.31 -13.66
CA GLN A 8 -0.44 -14.56 -14.75
C GLN A 8 0.54 -13.55 -15.31
N VAL A 9 0.56 -13.42 -16.63
CA VAL A 9 1.44 -12.48 -17.33
C VAL A 9 0.65 -11.23 -17.71
N TYR A 10 1.19 -10.06 -17.37
CA TYR A 10 0.59 -8.78 -17.68
C TYR A 10 1.57 -7.94 -18.49
N ASN A 11 1.05 -7.21 -19.45
CA ASN A 11 1.84 -6.30 -20.27
C ASN A 11 1.59 -4.88 -19.78
N VAL A 12 2.64 -4.23 -19.26
CA VAL A 12 2.54 -2.88 -18.67
C VAL A 12 3.59 -1.97 -19.27
N ASN A 13 3.26 -0.68 -19.30
CA ASN A 13 4.19 0.35 -19.77
C ASN A 13 5.07 0.80 -18.61
N ALA A 14 6.36 0.46 -18.68
CA ALA A 14 7.31 0.75 -17.61
C ALA A 14 7.89 2.17 -17.66
N GLU A 15 7.87 2.81 -18.83
CA GLU A 15 8.40 4.18 -19.02
C GLU A 15 9.81 4.40 -18.45
N GLY A 16 10.69 3.41 -18.64
CA GLY A 16 12.07 3.46 -18.14
C GLY A 16 12.26 2.99 -16.70
N ASN A 17 11.22 2.57 -16.01
CA ASN A 17 11.27 2.08 -14.63
C ASN A 17 11.16 0.56 -14.54
N GLU A 18 11.80 -0.16 -15.45
CA GLU A 18 11.66 -1.61 -15.56
C GLU A 18 12.08 -2.37 -14.29
N ASP A 19 13.24 -2.02 -13.73
CA ASP A 19 13.74 -2.70 -12.53
C ASP A 19 12.85 -2.46 -11.32
N TYR A 20 12.38 -1.23 -11.16
CA TYR A 20 11.44 -0.87 -10.10
C TYR A 20 10.12 -1.63 -10.24
N LEU A 21 9.60 -1.72 -11.47
CA LEU A 21 8.36 -2.43 -11.74
C LEU A 21 8.49 -3.93 -11.47
N ARG A 22 9.66 -4.53 -11.77
CA ARG A 22 9.93 -5.93 -11.42
C ARG A 22 9.92 -6.16 -9.92
N GLU A 23 10.49 -5.24 -9.15
CA GLU A 23 10.47 -5.31 -7.69
C GLU A 23 9.04 -5.25 -7.15
N LEU A 24 8.22 -4.34 -7.67
CA LEU A 24 6.82 -4.23 -7.28
C LEU A 24 6.05 -5.50 -7.60
N ALA A 25 6.26 -6.04 -8.81
CA ALA A 25 5.59 -7.27 -9.25
C ALA A 25 5.97 -8.46 -8.36
N ALA A 26 7.26 -8.60 -8.03
CA ALA A 26 7.73 -9.66 -7.15
C ALA A 26 7.14 -9.53 -5.75
N TYR A 27 7.00 -8.32 -5.25
CA TYR A 27 6.40 -8.05 -3.95
C TYR A 27 4.93 -8.45 -3.91
N VAL A 28 4.16 -8.02 -4.90
CA VAL A 28 2.73 -8.39 -5.02
C VAL A 28 2.57 -9.90 -5.15
N ASP A 29 3.38 -10.53 -5.98
CA ASP A 29 3.37 -11.99 -6.15
C ASP A 29 3.61 -12.71 -4.81
N SER A 30 4.62 -12.28 -4.08
CA SER A 30 4.96 -12.83 -2.76
C SER A 30 3.79 -12.67 -1.77
N LYS A 31 3.14 -11.51 -1.76
CA LYS A 31 1.99 -11.26 -0.89
C LYS A 31 0.81 -12.14 -1.25
N MET A 32 0.51 -12.31 -2.53
CA MET A 32 -0.57 -13.17 -2.97
C MET A 32 -0.32 -14.64 -2.59
N ARG A 33 0.91 -15.12 -2.77
CA ARG A 33 1.27 -16.50 -2.40
C ARG A 33 1.17 -16.71 -0.88
N SER A 34 1.61 -15.74 -0.11
CA SER A 34 1.51 -15.79 1.35
C SER A 34 0.06 -15.85 1.82
N VAL A 35 -0.81 -15.04 1.24
CA VAL A 35 -2.24 -15.05 1.55
C VAL A 35 -2.88 -16.38 1.15
N ALA A 36 -2.57 -16.88 -0.04
CA ALA A 36 -3.11 -18.17 -0.51
C ALA A 36 -2.70 -19.31 0.42
N ASP A 37 -1.45 -19.35 0.85
CA ASP A 37 -0.96 -20.39 1.75
C ASP A 37 -1.60 -20.32 3.13
N ALA A 38 -1.80 -19.11 3.66
CA ALA A 38 -2.38 -18.91 4.99
C ALA A 38 -3.88 -19.22 5.03
N THR A 39 -4.60 -18.91 3.96
CA THR A 39 -6.06 -19.03 3.92
C THR A 39 -6.56 -20.26 3.16
N HIS A 40 -5.69 -20.95 2.42
CA HIS A 40 -6.04 -22.05 1.51
C HIS A 40 -7.08 -21.66 0.47
N MET A 41 -7.14 -20.35 0.12
CA MET A 41 -8.04 -19.86 -0.90
C MET A 41 -7.58 -20.25 -2.31
N VAL A 42 -8.55 -20.64 -3.15
CA VAL A 42 -8.31 -21.00 -4.53
C VAL A 42 -8.67 -19.87 -5.49
N ASP A 43 -9.63 -19.03 -5.10
CA ASP A 43 -10.10 -17.90 -5.92
C ASP A 43 -9.04 -16.81 -5.96
N SER A 44 -8.43 -16.60 -7.11
CA SER A 44 -7.36 -15.63 -7.32
C SER A 44 -7.81 -14.19 -7.08
N LEU A 45 -9.06 -13.85 -7.37
CA LEU A 45 -9.60 -12.52 -7.11
C LEU A 45 -9.65 -12.24 -5.61
N LYS A 46 -10.13 -13.18 -4.82
CA LYS A 46 -10.16 -13.02 -3.36
C LYS A 46 -8.76 -12.93 -2.77
N VAL A 47 -7.84 -13.74 -3.27
CA VAL A 47 -6.42 -13.67 -2.87
C VAL A 47 -5.86 -12.28 -3.17
N ALA A 48 -6.12 -11.74 -4.35
CA ALA A 48 -5.65 -10.42 -4.75
C ALA A 48 -6.21 -9.32 -3.85
N VAL A 49 -7.49 -9.37 -3.52
CA VAL A 49 -8.13 -8.38 -2.63
C VAL A 49 -7.51 -8.43 -1.23
N LEU A 50 -7.32 -9.61 -0.67
CA LEU A 50 -6.71 -9.76 0.64
C LEU A 50 -5.24 -9.33 0.64
N ALA A 51 -4.51 -9.63 -0.42
CA ALA A 51 -3.13 -9.17 -0.59
C ALA A 51 -3.07 -7.64 -0.66
N ALA A 52 -4.00 -7.03 -1.39
CA ALA A 52 -4.09 -5.57 -1.48
C ALA A 52 -4.36 -4.93 -0.11
N LEU A 53 -5.26 -5.51 0.67
CA LEU A 53 -5.55 -5.04 2.04
C LEU A 53 -4.32 -5.17 2.94
N ASN A 54 -3.58 -6.26 2.82
CA ASN A 54 -2.37 -6.48 3.59
C ASN A 54 -1.29 -5.44 3.24
N ILE A 55 -1.10 -5.15 1.95
CA ILE A 55 -0.16 -4.14 1.48
C ILE A 55 -0.58 -2.74 1.96
N ALA A 56 -1.87 -2.43 1.88
CA ALA A 56 -2.38 -1.15 2.38
C ALA A 56 -2.14 -1.01 3.90
N ASP A 57 -2.36 -2.08 4.66
CA ASP A 57 -2.09 -2.08 6.10
C ASP A 57 -0.62 -1.80 6.40
N GLU A 58 0.29 -2.44 5.68
CA GLU A 58 1.72 -2.17 5.80
C GLU A 58 2.07 -0.71 5.52
N THR A 59 1.46 -0.14 4.47
CA THR A 59 1.68 1.25 4.08
C THR A 59 1.23 2.21 5.17
N PHE A 60 0.05 2.01 5.72
CA PHE A 60 -0.46 2.84 6.82
C PHE A 60 0.36 2.67 8.09
N ALA A 61 0.81 1.47 8.40
CA ALA A 61 1.67 1.21 9.55
C ALA A 61 3.02 1.93 9.42
N MET A 62 3.61 1.94 8.23
CA MET A 62 4.85 2.66 7.96
C MET A 62 4.68 4.17 8.09
N ARG A 63 3.60 4.73 7.59
CA ARG A 63 3.28 6.15 7.74
C ARG A 63 3.13 6.53 9.21
N LYS A 64 2.48 5.70 9.99
CA LYS A 64 2.31 5.91 11.43
C LYS A 64 3.65 5.93 12.16
N ARG A 65 4.53 4.97 11.87
CA ARG A 65 5.89 4.93 12.43
C ARG A 65 6.70 6.16 12.06
N GLN A 66 6.63 6.58 10.80
CA GLN A 66 7.32 7.77 10.33
C GLN A 66 6.88 9.01 11.09
N THR A 67 5.58 9.17 11.31
CA THR A 67 5.02 10.26 12.10
C THR A 67 5.55 10.23 13.53
N GLU A 68 5.66 9.05 14.14
CA GLU A 68 6.19 8.89 15.49
C GLU A 68 7.69 9.21 15.58
N ILE A 69 8.46 8.89 14.54
CA ILE A 69 9.92 9.12 14.51
C ILE A 69 10.27 10.58 14.24
N GLU A 70 9.51 11.28 13.40
CA GLU A 70 9.79 12.67 13.00
C GLU A 70 9.50 13.71 14.08
N GLY A 71 9.00 13.30 15.22
CA GLY A 71 9.04 14.06 16.45
C GLY A 71 7.91 15.05 16.71
N PRO A 72 8.05 15.83 17.82
CA PRO A 72 6.96 16.64 18.36
C PRO A 72 6.51 17.81 17.47
N LEU A 73 7.41 18.33 16.64
CA LEU A 73 7.11 19.48 15.77
C LEU A 73 6.07 19.12 14.72
N ARG A 74 6.25 17.96 14.08
CA ARG A 74 5.32 17.50 13.07
C ARG A 74 3.94 17.20 13.64
N ARG A 75 3.88 16.63 14.83
CA ARG A 75 2.61 16.40 15.54
C ARG A 75 1.87 17.69 15.83
N ARG A 76 2.60 18.74 16.18
CA ARG A 76 2.02 20.06 16.42
C ARG A 76 1.44 20.64 15.14
N VAL A 77 2.16 20.54 14.03
CA VAL A 77 1.70 21.03 12.73
C VAL A 77 0.43 20.30 12.31
N GLU A 78 0.42 18.98 12.40
CA GLU A 78 -0.75 18.17 12.05
C GLU A 78 -1.95 18.48 12.93
N LYS A 79 -1.72 18.68 14.22
CA LYS A 79 -2.77 19.07 15.16
C LYS A 79 -3.36 20.44 14.84
N CYS A 80 -2.50 21.40 14.48
CA CYS A 80 -2.94 22.73 14.05
C CYS A 80 -3.77 22.66 12.76
N VAL A 81 -3.32 21.88 11.78
CA VAL A 81 -4.05 21.69 10.53
C VAL A 81 -5.42 21.06 10.80
N SER A 82 -5.46 20.05 11.64
CA SER A 82 -6.72 19.39 12.02
C SER A 82 -7.70 20.35 12.70
N MET A 83 -7.19 21.22 13.58
CA MET A 83 -8.02 22.22 14.26
C MET A 83 -8.58 23.26 13.28
N VAL A 84 -7.77 23.71 12.33
CA VAL A 84 -8.21 24.64 11.27
C VAL A 84 -9.26 24.01 10.39
N GLU A 85 -9.08 22.77 9.99
CA GLU A 85 -10.06 22.04 9.18
C GLU A 85 -11.39 21.91 9.89
N LYS A 86 -11.39 21.58 11.18
CA LYS A 86 -12.62 21.52 12.00
C LYS A 86 -13.32 22.87 12.11
N ALA A 87 -12.55 23.94 12.28
CA ALA A 87 -13.09 25.29 12.34
C ALA A 87 -13.78 25.67 11.03
N LEU A 88 -13.17 25.31 9.89
CA LEU A 88 -13.75 25.57 8.57
C LEU A 88 -15.02 24.74 8.33
N GLU A 89 -15.10 23.52 8.81
CA GLU A 89 -16.30 22.68 8.72
C GLU A 89 -17.46 23.29 9.53
N GLN A 90 -17.17 23.89 10.68
CA GLN A 90 -18.18 24.49 11.55
C GLN A 90 -18.76 25.79 11.00
N THR A 91 -18.07 26.46 10.07
CA THR A 91 -18.53 27.72 9.50
C THR A 91 -19.44 27.55 8.29
N ASN A 92 -19.57 26.33 7.83
CA ASN A 92 -20.49 26.00 6.73
C ASN A 92 -21.85 25.54 7.28
#